data_1adfbb00f90e8e420100e55e6b4bf62d
#
_entry.id   1adfbb00f90e8e420100e55e6b4bf62d
#
_cell.length_a   1.000
_cell.length_b   1.000
_cell.length_c   1.000
_cell.angle_alpha   90.00
_cell.angle_beta   90.00
_cell.angle_gamma   90.00
#
_symmetry.space_group_name_H-M   'P 1'
#
loop_
_entity.id
_entity.type
_entity.pdbx_description
1 polymer ?
#
loop_
_entity_poly.entity_id
_entity_poly.type
_entity_poly.pdbx_seq_one_letter_code
_entity_poly.pdbx_strand_id
1 'polypeptide(L)'
;MGDMIINNCLIYKAIRANDKDAIIICGTPWYDQKILDAYSNPIKNYNNIMYTLHFYASEGGADQLRKVVEIALKRKFPIFATEYGLTLGTGDGPINEQQTNLWWNLLDKYGVSYINWSICNKKENSAALKPGSTPKDVWQNSALTNSGRIVKRMLISKNPVPTGC
;
A
#
# COMPACT_ATOMS: atom_id res chain seq x y z
N MET A 1 7.47 0.58 -21.77
CA MET A 1 8.48 0.60 -20.66
C MET A 1 9.39 1.85 -20.72
N GLY A 2 9.84 2.28 -21.89
CA GLY A 2 10.68 3.48 -22.03
C GLY A 2 10.01 4.77 -21.57
N ASP A 3 8.75 4.98 -21.89
CA ASP A 3 8.03 6.23 -21.59
C ASP A 3 7.81 6.48 -20.09
N MET A 4 7.65 5.42 -19.29
CA MET A 4 7.46 5.54 -17.84
C MET A 4 8.75 5.99 -17.14
N ILE A 5 9.91 5.49 -17.59
CA ILE A 5 11.22 5.88 -17.02
C ILE A 5 11.54 7.33 -17.39
N ILE A 6 11.27 7.74 -18.63
CA ILE A 6 11.53 9.12 -19.10
C ILE A 6 10.66 10.11 -18.34
N ASN A 7 9.36 9.84 -18.20
CA ASN A 7 8.44 10.71 -17.47
C ASN A 7 8.81 10.82 -15.98
N ASN A 8 9.18 9.71 -15.33
CA ASN A 8 9.63 9.73 -13.95
C ASN A 8 10.92 10.56 -13.76
N CYS A 9 11.86 10.52 -14.72
CA CYS A 9 13.09 11.34 -14.65
C CYS A 9 12.81 12.85 -14.74
N LEU A 10 11.85 13.29 -15.55
CA LEU A 10 11.49 14.71 -15.67
C LEU A 10 10.81 15.22 -14.40
N ILE A 11 9.85 14.46 -13.86
CA ILE A 11 9.15 14.78 -12.62
C ILE A 11 10.16 14.82 -11.46
N TYR A 12 11.06 13.84 -11.39
CA TYR A 12 12.11 13.81 -10.37
C TYR A 12 12.93 15.11 -10.35
N LYS A 13 13.42 15.55 -11.51
CA LYS A 13 14.21 16.80 -11.61
C LYS A 13 13.42 18.01 -11.11
N ALA A 14 12.14 18.11 -11.47
CA ALA A 14 11.29 19.19 -11.02
C ALA A 14 11.09 19.19 -9.49
N ILE A 15 10.87 18.01 -8.88
CA ILE A 15 10.77 17.87 -7.44
C ILE A 15 12.10 18.27 -6.76
N ARG A 16 13.23 17.74 -7.22
CA ARG A 16 14.56 17.99 -6.63
C ARG A 16 15.04 19.43 -6.76
N ALA A 17 14.51 20.17 -7.73
CA ALA A 17 14.76 21.61 -7.82
C ALA A 17 14.16 22.40 -6.64
N ASN A 18 13.11 21.87 -6.01
CA ASN A 18 12.40 22.51 -4.91
C ASN A 18 12.62 21.81 -3.57
N ASP A 19 12.77 20.49 -3.56
CA ASP A 19 13.02 19.68 -2.35
C ASP A 19 14.09 18.62 -2.66
N LYS A 20 15.25 18.78 -2.03
CA LYS A 20 16.42 17.91 -2.23
C LYS A 20 16.29 16.58 -1.49
N ASP A 21 15.52 16.54 -0.42
CA ASP A 21 15.52 15.44 0.56
C ASP A 21 14.23 14.61 0.56
N ALA A 22 13.15 15.07 -0.11
CA ALA A 22 11.89 14.32 -0.18
C ALA A 22 12.10 12.88 -0.65
N ILE A 23 11.35 11.94 -0.06
CA ILE A 23 11.24 10.58 -0.61
C ILE A 23 10.25 10.63 -1.78
N ILE A 24 10.71 10.20 -2.97
CA ILE A 24 9.87 10.15 -4.16
C ILE A 24 9.46 8.70 -4.40
N ILE A 25 8.17 8.43 -4.38
CA ILE A 25 7.62 7.10 -4.64
C ILE A 25 7.16 7.04 -6.10
N CYS A 26 7.76 6.15 -6.87
CA CYS A 26 7.51 6.00 -8.31
C CYS A 26 6.55 4.84 -8.56
N GLY A 27 5.59 5.05 -9.45
CA GLY A 27 4.69 4.00 -9.93
C GLY A 27 5.44 2.84 -10.56
N THR A 28 4.91 1.62 -10.43
CA THR A 28 5.36 0.46 -11.18
C THR A 28 4.30 0.06 -12.22
N PRO A 29 4.66 -0.67 -13.31
CA PRO A 29 3.69 -1.03 -14.33
C PRO A 29 2.57 -1.92 -13.80
N TRP A 30 1.46 -1.95 -14.54
CA TRP A 30 0.34 -2.86 -14.28
C TRP A 30 -0.28 -2.68 -12.90
N TYR A 31 -0.87 -1.49 -12.70
CA TYR A 31 -1.53 -1.15 -11.42
C TYR A 31 -0.62 -1.34 -10.20
N ASP A 32 0.65 -0.97 -10.35
CA ASP A 32 1.66 -1.03 -9.30
C ASP A 32 1.96 -2.45 -8.76
N GLN A 33 1.84 -3.47 -9.63
CA GLN A 33 2.10 -4.88 -9.28
C GLN A 33 3.37 -5.46 -9.94
N LYS A 34 3.93 -4.82 -10.98
CA LYS A 34 5.11 -5.32 -11.70
C LYS A 34 6.43 -4.87 -11.04
N ILE A 35 6.59 -5.26 -9.78
CA ILE A 35 7.76 -4.89 -8.96
C ILE A 35 9.08 -5.38 -9.57
N LEU A 36 9.13 -6.59 -10.11
CA LEU A 36 10.38 -7.11 -10.71
C LEU A 36 10.76 -6.39 -11.99
N ASP A 37 9.82 -5.81 -12.72
CA ASP A 37 10.13 -4.99 -13.90
C ASP A 37 10.86 -3.71 -13.49
N ALA A 38 10.36 -3.04 -12.42
CA ALA A 38 11.02 -1.89 -11.83
C ALA A 38 12.39 -2.26 -11.21
N TYR A 39 12.47 -3.41 -10.52
CA TYR A 39 13.73 -3.93 -9.98
C TYR A 39 14.77 -4.19 -11.07
N SER A 40 14.37 -4.77 -12.20
CA SER A 40 15.28 -5.09 -13.31
C SER A 40 15.79 -3.85 -14.04
N ASN A 41 15.05 -2.76 -13.98
CA ASN A 41 15.41 -1.49 -14.61
C ASN A 41 15.07 -0.30 -13.69
N PRO A 42 15.76 -0.15 -12.55
CA PRO A 42 15.49 0.90 -11.60
C PRO A 42 15.93 2.28 -12.14
N ILE A 43 15.33 3.33 -11.61
CA ILE A 43 15.79 4.70 -11.83
C ILE A 43 17.19 4.85 -11.23
N LYS A 44 18.17 5.24 -12.06
CA LYS A 44 19.57 5.35 -11.69
C LYS A 44 19.97 6.81 -11.46
N ASN A 45 21.05 7.01 -10.71
CA ASN A 45 21.67 8.33 -10.45
C ASN A 45 20.79 9.28 -9.62
N TYR A 46 19.87 8.75 -8.83
CA TYR A 46 19.02 9.52 -7.94
C TYR A 46 18.89 8.84 -6.57
N ASN A 47 18.79 9.64 -5.53
CA ASN A 47 18.63 9.18 -4.14
C ASN A 47 17.19 9.35 -3.67
N ASN A 48 16.84 8.71 -2.55
CA ASN A 48 15.53 8.83 -1.90
C ASN A 48 14.36 8.46 -2.85
N ILE A 49 14.53 7.36 -3.59
CA ILE A 49 13.48 6.81 -4.46
C ILE A 49 12.96 5.51 -3.84
N MET A 50 11.65 5.36 -3.84
CA MET A 50 10.94 4.12 -3.56
C MET A 50 10.01 3.77 -4.72
N TYR A 51 9.52 2.54 -4.73
CA TYR A 51 8.62 2.03 -5.77
C TYR A 51 7.31 1.58 -5.14
N THR A 52 6.20 2.00 -5.73
CA THR A 52 4.90 1.66 -5.19
C THR A 52 4.53 0.21 -5.47
N LEU A 53 3.84 -0.38 -4.51
CA LEU A 53 3.15 -1.66 -4.61
C LEU A 53 1.68 -1.45 -4.30
N HIS A 54 0.78 -1.99 -5.14
CA HIS A 54 -0.63 -2.15 -4.82
C HIS A 54 -0.99 -3.64 -4.74
N PHE A 55 -1.74 -4.03 -3.73
CA PHE A 55 -2.27 -5.39 -3.62
C PHE A 55 -3.65 -5.44 -2.99
N TYR A 56 -4.42 -6.42 -3.40
CA TYR A 56 -5.73 -6.71 -2.84
C TYR A 56 -5.80 -8.18 -2.45
N ALA A 57 -6.16 -8.44 -1.18
CA ALA A 57 -5.98 -9.76 -0.58
C ALA A 57 -6.91 -10.85 -1.15
N SER A 58 -8.05 -10.45 -1.75
CA SER A 58 -8.98 -11.38 -2.37
C SER A 58 -8.75 -11.58 -3.87
N GLU A 59 -7.75 -10.90 -4.45
CA GLU A 59 -7.42 -11.10 -5.86
C GLU A 59 -6.86 -12.50 -6.13
N GLY A 60 -7.26 -13.04 -7.29
CA GLY A 60 -6.62 -14.24 -7.82
C GLY A 60 -5.13 -13.98 -8.07
N GLY A 61 -4.26 -14.85 -7.55
CA GLY A 61 -2.82 -14.67 -7.70
C GLY A 61 -2.13 -13.86 -6.59
N ALA A 62 -2.83 -13.47 -5.53
CA ALA A 62 -2.25 -12.78 -4.37
C ALA A 62 -1.01 -13.50 -3.80
N ASP A 63 -1.02 -14.83 -3.75
CA ASP A 63 0.13 -15.64 -3.32
C ASP A 63 1.32 -15.51 -4.27
N GLN A 64 1.07 -15.47 -5.56
CA GLN A 64 2.12 -15.34 -6.57
C GLN A 64 2.74 -13.94 -6.50
N LEU A 65 1.93 -12.91 -6.41
CA LEU A 65 2.40 -11.53 -6.26
C LEU A 65 3.24 -11.38 -4.98
N ARG A 66 2.80 -11.97 -3.86
CA ARG A 66 3.55 -11.92 -2.60
C ARG A 66 4.92 -12.57 -2.71
N LYS A 67 5.04 -13.72 -3.41
CA LYS A 67 6.34 -14.36 -3.69
C LYS A 67 7.26 -13.47 -4.53
N VAL A 68 6.72 -12.81 -5.55
CA VAL A 68 7.44 -11.86 -6.41
C VAL A 68 7.96 -10.68 -5.60
N VAL A 69 7.11 -10.10 -4.75
CA VAL A 69 7.48 -9.00 -3.86
C VAL A 69 8.57 -9.43 -2.87
N GLU A 70 8.47 -10.62 -2.27
CA GLU A 70 9.49 -11.13 -1.36
C GLU A 70 10.86 -11.28 -2.03
N ILE A 71 10.93 -11.66 -3.32
CA ILE A 71 12.19 -11.73 -4.08
C ILE A 71 12.86 -10.35 -4.15
N ALA A 72 12.09 -9.30 -4.43
CA ALA A 72 12.61 -7.93 -4.51
C ALA A 72 13.05 -7.43 -3.11
N LEU A 73 12.26 -7.71 -2.07
CA LEU A 73 12.57 -7.32 -0.69
C LEU A 73 13.84 -8.01 -0.16
N LYS A 74 14.06 -9.28 -0.46
CA LYS A 74 15.32 -10.00 -0.13
C LYS A 74 16.54 -9.31 -0.74
N ARG A 75 16.38 -8.61 -1.84
CA ARG A 75 17.42 -7.84 -2.53
C ARG A 75 17.46 -6.37 -2.12
N LYS A 76 16.75 -6.01 -1.04
CA LYS A 76 16.67 -4.66 -0.48
C LYS A 76 16.12 -3.61 -1.46
N PHE A 77 15.28 -4.03 -2.42
CA PHE A 77 14.62 -3.10 -3.31
C PHE A 77 13.63 -2.23 -2.53
N PRO A 78 13.69 -0.90 -2.65
CA PRO A 78 12.94 0.02 -1.80
C PRO A 78 11.47 0.08 -2.24
N ILE A 79 10.60 -0.63 -1.54
CA ILE A 79 9.16 -0.73 -1.82
C ILE A 79 8.38 0.02 -0.74
N PHE A 80 7.30 0.69 -1.16
CA PHE A 80 6.25 1.24 -0.32
C PHE A 80 4.90 0.74 -0.84
N ALA A 81 4.11 0.06 -0.03
CA ALA A 81 2.76 -0.31 -0.42
C ALA A 81 1.82 0.89 -0.23
N THR A 82 1.72 1.72 -1.26
CA THR A 82 0.92 2.96 -1.24
C THR A 82 -0.57 2.71 -1.25
N GLU A 83 -0.98 1.48 -1.59
CA GLU A 83 -2.38 1.07 -1.56
C GLU A 83 -2.50 -0.43 -1.30
N TYR A 84 -3.38 -0.82 -0.37
CA TYR A 84 -3.82 -2.20 -0.24
C TYR A 84 -5.27 -2.30 0.23
N GLY A 85 -5.93 -3.38 -0.17
CA GLY A 85 -7.29 -3.70 0.29
C GLY A 85 -7.44 -5.15 0.73
N LEU A 86 -8.48 -5.39 1.56
CA LEU A 86 -8.83 -6.71 2.07
C LEU A 86 -9.71 -7.50 1.09
N THR A 87 -10.20 -6.83 0.05
CA THR A 87 -11.20 -7.27 -0.93
C THR A 87 -10.56 -7.55 -2.29
N LEU A 88 -11.35 -7.51 -3.36
CA LEU A 88 -10.88 -7.42 -4.74
C LEU A 88 -10.42 -5.99 -5.06
N GLY A 89 -9.61 -5.82 -6.10
CA GLY A 89 -9.11 -4.52 -6.57
C GLY A 89 -10.19 -3.57 -7.09
N THR A 90 -11.40 -4.05 -7.27
CA THR A 90 -12.58 -3.20 -7.55
C THR A 90 -13.04 -2.41 -6.32
N GLY A 91 -12.49 -2.69 -5.14
CA GLY A 91 -12.94 -2.14 -3.85
C GLY A 91 -14.09 -2.95 -3.24
N ASP A 92 -14.60 -3.95 -3.93
CA ASP A 92 -15.72 -4.77 -3.48
C ASP A 92 -15.37 -6.28 -3.45
N GLY A 93 -16.35 -7.15 -3.21
CA GLY A 93 -16.13 -8.59 -3.09
C GLY A 93 -15.83 -9.05 -1.66
N PRO A 94 -15.45 -10.32 -1.47
CA PRO A 94 -15.22 -10.88 -0.14
C PRO A 94 -13.99 -10.27 0.53
N ILE A 95 -14.03 -10.16 1.86
CA ILE A 95 -12.86 -9.85 2.68
C ILE A 95 -12.08 -11.15 2.90
N ASN A 96 -10.77 -11.12 2.62
CA ASN A 96 -9.87 -12.24 2.87
C ASN A 96 -8.86 -11.90 3.98
N GLU A 97 -9.28 -12.08 5.23
CA GLU A 97 -8.43 -11.75 6.39
C GLU A 97 -7.18 -12.63 6.45
N GLN A 98 -7.26 -13.90 6.04
CA GLN A 98 -6.12 -14.81 6.03
C GLN A 98 -5.02 -14.30 5.08
N GLN A 99 -5.36 -13.99 3.83
CA GLN A 99 -4.39 -13.45 2.87
C GLN A 99 -3.89 -12.07 3.28
N THR A 100 -4.75 -11.24 3.86
CA THR A 100 -4.35 -9.93 4.39
C THR A 100 -3.27 -10.08 5.47
N ASN A 101 -3.44 -11.00 6.41
CA ASN A 101 -2.47 -11.28 7.45
C ASN A 101 -1.13 -11.78 6.89
N LEU A 102 -1.15 -12.62 5.84
CA LEU A 102 0.08 -13.04 5.16
C LEU A 102 0.84 -11.88 4.51
N TRP A 103 0.11 -10.92 3.93
CA TRP A 103 0.70 -9.69 3.40
C TRP A 103 1.29 -8.83 4.51
N TRP A 104 0.55 -8.53 5.56
CA TRP A 104 1.04 -7.74 6.69
C TRP A 104 2.29 -8.35 7.32
N ASN A 105 2.31 -9.66 7.52
CA ASN A 105 3.49 -10.36 8.07
C ASN A 105 4.71 -10.25 7.15
N LEU A 106 4.54 -10.34 5.84
CA LEU A 106 5.63 -10.15 4.90
C LEU A 106 6.17 -8.72 4.96
N LEU A 107 5.29 -7.72 4.87
CA LEU A 107 5.68 -6.31 4.84
C LEU A 107 6.36 -5.90 6.14
N ASP A 108 5.82 -6.31 7.29
CA ASP A 108 6.43 -6.06 8.60
C ASP A 108 7.82 -6.70 8.74
N LYS A 109 7.96 -7.96 8.30
CA LYS A 109 9.25 -8.68 8.33
C LYS A 109 10.37 -7.91 7.61
N TYR A 110 10.03 -7.17 6.57
CA TYR A 110 11.00 -6.39 5.78
C TYR A 110 10.94 -4.88 6.06
N GLY A 111 10.16 -4.42 7.03
CA GLY A 111 10.04 -3.00 7.38
C GLY A 111 9.41 -2.13 6.29
N VAL A 112 8.51 -2.69 5.49
CA VAL A 112 7.83 -1.98 4.42
C VAL A 112 6.61 -1.25 4.98
N SER A 113 6.50 0.05 4.72
CA SER A 113 5.31 0.84 5.04
C SER A 113 4.16 0.53 4.08
N TYR A 114 2.92 0.58 4.59
CA TYR A 114 1.72 0.28 3.80
C TYR A 114 0.51 1.11 4.23
N ILE A 115 -0.32 1.49 3.26
CA ILE A 115 -1.50 2.35 3.44
C ILE A 115 -2.75 1.62 2.96
N ASN A 116 -3.78 1.57 3.82
CA ASN A 116 -5.04 0.91 3.49
C ASN A 116 -5.92 1.76 2.58
N TRP A 117 -6.50 1.14 1.58
CA TRP A 117 -7.61 1.65 0.79
C TRP A 117 -8.93 1.16 1.36
N SER A 118 -9.86 2.05 1.88
CA SER A 118 -9.57 3.45 2.19
C SER A 118 -10.49 3.97 3.30
N ILE A 119 -10.15 5.11 3.92
CA ILE A 119 -11.02 5.79 4.85
C ILE A 119 -12.08 6.55 4.04
N CYS A 120 -13.13 5.85 3.63
CA CYS A 120 -14.27 6.41 2.92
C CYS A 120 -15.57 5.75 3.41
N ASN A 121 -16.72 6.31 3.02
CA ASN A 121 -18.06 5.83 3.34
C ASN A 121 -18.82 5.35 2.09
N LYS A 122 -18.12 4.93 1.05
CA LYS A 122 -18.72 4.34 -0.15
C LYS A 122 -19.44 3.04 0.18
N LYS A 123 -20.42 2.68 -0.63
CA LYS A 123 -21.07 1.36 -0.56
C LYS A 123 -20.20 0.32 -1.24
N GLU A 124 -19.08 -0.02 -0.62
CA GLU A 124 -18.14 -1.06 -1.07
C GLU A 124 -17.49 -1.73 0.15
N ASN A 125 -17.04 -2.97 0.01
CA ASN A 125 -16.51 -3.75 1.12
C ASN A 125 -15.12 -3.29 1.59
N SER A 126 -14.35 -2.57 0.77
CA SER A 126 -13.06 -1.97 1.16
C SER A 126 -13.21 -0.70 1.97
N ALA A 127 -14.38 -0.04 1.91
CA ALA A 127 -14.62 1.19 2.67
C ALA A 127 -14.50 0.93 4.17
N ALA A 128 -13.77 1.80 4.88
CA ALA A 128 -13.62 1.68 6.33
C ALA A 128 -14.87 2.10 7.10
N LEU A 129 -15.67 2.99 6.53
CA LEU A 129 -16.87 3.55 7.13
C LEU A 129 -18.14 3.06 6.41
N LYS A 130 -19.21 2.89 7.16
CA LYS A 130 -20.53 2.58 6.60
C LYS A 130 -21.07 3.74 5.75
N PRO A 131 -21.86 3.46 4.70
CA PRO A 131 -22.56 4.50 3.96
C PRO A 131 -23.36 5.44 4.88
N GLY A 132 -23.32 6.74 4.59
CA GLY A 132 -23.96 7.76 5.41
C GLY A 132 -23.16 8.25 6.61
N SER A 133 -22.01 7.64 6.93
CA SER A 133 -21.10 8.16 7.95
C SER A 133 -20.54 9.54 7.56
N THR A 134 -20.32 10.37 8.57
CA THR A 134 -19.73 11.72 8.45
C THR A 134 -18.31 11.76 9.04
N PRO A 135 -17.53 12.83 8.85
CA PRO A 135 -16.23 12.96 9.50
C PRO A 135 -16.29 12.90 11.04
N LYS A 136 -17.43 13.20 11.66
CA LYS A 136 -17.62 13.09 13.12
C LYS A 136 -17.72 11.65 13.61
N ASP A 137 -18.02 10.71 12.70
CA ASP A 137 -18.25 9.30 13.03
C ASP A 137 -16.97 8.45 12.91
N VAL A 138 -15.88 9.00 12.34
CA VAL A 138 -14.62 8.25 12.05
C VAL A 138 -14.06 7.52 13.27
N TRP A 139 -14.26 8.06 14.47
CA TRP A 139 -13.76 7.49 15.72
C TRP A 139 -14.70 6.45 16.35
N GLN A 140 -15.94 6.35 15.85
CA GLN A 140 -16.97 5.50 16.43
C GLN A 140 -16.90 4.08 15.85
N ASN A 141 -16.76 3.07 16.72
CA ASN A 141 -16.75 1.68 16.26
C ASN A 141 -18.05 1.25 15.57
N SER A 142 -19.19 1.88 15.92
CA SER A 142 -20.49 1.65 15.28
C SER A 142 -20.54 2.06 13.82
N ALA A 143 -19.75 3.06 13.43
CA ALA A 143 -19.66 3.55 12.05
C ALA A 143 -18.74 2.72 11.17
N LEU A 144 -17.88 1.87 11.73
CA LEU A 144 -16.95 1.05 10.96
C LEU A 144 -17.66 -0.11 10.24
N THR A 145 -17.23 -0.37 9.01
CA THR A 145 -17.50 -1.61 8.28
C THR A 145 -16.73 -2.79 8.89
N ASN A 146 -16.88 -3.97 8.32
CA ASN A 146 -16.04 -5.10 8.72
C ASN A 146 -14.57 -4.88 8.36
N SER A 147 -14.28 -4.39 7.15
CA SER A 147 -12.92 -4.01 6.72
C SER A 147 -12.30 -2.98 7.68
N GLY A 148 -13.03 -1.90 7.97
CA GLY A 148 -12.58 -0.85 8.88
C GLY A 148 -12.25 -1.37 10.28
N ARG A 149 -13.04 -2.31 10.83
CA ARG A 149 -12.76 -2.93 12.14
C ARG A 149 -11.50 -3.79 12.12
N ILE A 150 -11.29 -4.58 11.06
CA ILE A 150 -10.11 -5.43 10.92
C ILE A 150 -8.85 -4.57 10.84
N VAL A 151 -8.85 -3.55 9.98
CA VAL A 151 -7.71 -2.63 9.81
C VAL A 151 -7.43 -1.87 11.10
N LYS A 152 -8.46 -1.29 11.75
CA LYS A 152 -8.29 -0.58 13.02
C LYS A 152 -7.68 -1.47 14.10
N ARG A 153 -8.18 -2.71 14.24
CA ARG A 153 -7.63 -3.68 15.21
C ARG A 153 -6.15 -3.96 14.96
N MET A 154 -5.78 -4.17 13.69
CA MET A 154 -4.39 -4.39 13.30
C MET A 154 -3.52 -3.17 13.62
N LEU A 155 -3.94 -1.96 13.24
CA LEU A 155 -3.19 -0.73 13.50
C LEU A 155 -2.94 -0.53 15.00
N ILE A 156 -3.95 -0.73 15.84
CA ILE A 156 -3.82 -0.62 17.31
C ILE A 156 -2.84 -1.67 17.84
N SER A 157 -2.92 -2.91 17.35
CA SER A 157 -2.05 -4.00 17.84
C SER A 157 -0.57 -3.78 17.50
N LYS A 158 -0.28 -3.10 16.39
CA LYS A 158 1.09 -2.83 15.94
C LYS A 158 1.65 -1.49 16.41
N ASN A 159 0.79 -0.58 16.82
CA ASN A 159 1.15 0.74 17.31
C ASN A 159 0.51 0.96 18.70
N PRO A 160 0.97 0.23 19.73
CA PRO A 160 0.43 0.42 21.07
C PRO A 160 0.66 1.86 21.52
N VAL A 161 -0.38 2.47 22.10
CA VAL A 161 -0.25 3.81 22.69
C VAL A 161 0.81 3.72 23.79
N PRO A 162 1.83 4.60 23.81
CA PRO A 162 2.80 4.61 24.89
C PRO A 162 2.08 4.75 26.24
N THR A 163 2.35 3.83 27.17
CA THR A 163 1.84 3.93 28.54
C THR A 163 2.53 5.11 29.22
N GLY A 164 1.86 6.25 29.33
CA GLY A 164 2.39 7.43 30.00
C GLY A 164 2.20 8.77 29.29
N CYS A 165 1.34 8.84 28.28
CA CYS A 165 0.84 10.12 27.75
C CYS A 165 -0.49 10.47 28.37
#